data_36191963cfae1e1ede08059f6dfcf292
#
_entry.id   36191963cfae1e1ede08059f6dfcf292
#
_cell.length_a   1.000
_cell.length_b   1.000
_cell.length_c   1.000
_cell.angle_alpha   90.00
_cell.angle_beta   90.00
_cell.angle_gamma   90.00
#
_symmetry.space_group_name_H-M   'P 1'
#
loop_
_entity.id
_entity.type
_entity.pdbx_description
1 polymer ?
#
loop_
_entity_poly.entity_id
_entity_poly.type
_entity_poly.pdbx_seq_one_letter_code
_entity_poly.pdbx_strand_id
1 'polypeptide(L)' 'MKIRLRENGSLVLDLPEGSNFVLNGEERVLERPKLALCRCGHSESKPFCDGSHKKVGFEAAAGELELFQD' A
#
# COMPACT_ATOMS: atom_id res chain seq x y z
N MET A 1 -3.42 -13.71 1.64
CA MET A 1 -2.76 -12.43 1.34
C MET A 1 -2.43 -11.72 2.63
N LYS A 2 -1.23 -11.25 2.75
CA LYS A 2 -0.77 -10.54 3.94
C LYS A 2 -0.69 -9.04 3.68
N ILE A 3 -1.28 -8.28 4.59
CA ILE A 3 -1.24 -6.81 4.53
C ILE A 3 -0.50 -6.32 5.77
N ARG A 4 0.52 -5.51 5.57
CA ARG A 4 1.30 -4.92 6.66
C ARG A 4 0.96 -3.45 6.79
N LEU A 5 0.66 -3.04 8.01
CA LEU A 5 0.44 -1.62 8.31
C LEU A 5 1.72 -1.11 8.97
N ARG A 6 2.42 -0.20 8.30
CA ARG A 6 3.67 0.36 8.82
C ARG A 6 3.37 1.41 9.86
N GLU A 7 4.16 1.42 10.92
CA GLU A 7 4.03 2.46 11.95
C GLU A 7 4.22 3.84 11.34
N ASN A 8 3.25 4.71 11.55
CA ASN A 8 3.23 6.08 11.02
C ASN A 8 3.45 6.14 9.51
N GLY A 9 3.00 5.13 8.80
CA GLY A 9 3.30 5.01 7.38
C GLY A 9 2.21 4.38 6.55
N SER A 10 2.62 3.85 5.41
CA SER A 10 1.74 3.29 4.40
C SER A 10 1.21 1.91 4.76
N LEU A 11 0.22 1.48 4.01
CA LEU A 11 -0.32 0.13 4.01
C LEU A 11 0.39 -0.64 2.91
N VAL A 12 1.01 -1.76 3.24
CA VAL A 12 1.83 -2.51 2.30
C VAL A 12 1.23 -3.90 2.05
N LEU A 13 1.02 -4.23 0.78
CA LEU A 13 0.59 -5.56 0.36
C LEU A 13 1.78 -6.27 -0.27
N ASP A 14 2.07 -7.47 0.20
CA ASP A 14 3.14 -8.29 -0.38
C ASP A 14 2.55 -9.18 -1.47
N LEU A 15 3.00 -8.98 -2.70
CA LEU A 15 2.53 -9.70 -3.88
C LEU A 15 3.73 -10.17 -4.70
N PRO A 16 3.59 -11.28 -5.45
CA PRO A 16 4.68 -11.72 -6.33
C PRO A 16 4.99 -10.66 -7.38
N GLU A 17 6.27 -10.49 -7.68
CA GLU A 17 6.71 -9.61 -8.76
C GLU A 17 6.09 -10.05 -10.08
N GLY A 18 5.62 -9.10 -10.87
CA GLY A 18 4.96 -9.38 -12.13
C GLY A 18 3.46 -9.61 -12.00
N SER A 19 2.91 -9.51 -10.79
CA SER A 19 1.46 -9.60 -10.61
C SER A 19 0.76 -8.45 -11.33
N ASN A 20 -0.44 -8.73 -11.85
CA ASN A 20 -1.25 -7.73 -12.51
C ASN A 20 -2.27 -7.13 -11.52
N PHE A 21 -2.55 -5.85 -11.69
CA PHE A 21 -3.62 -5.21 -10.95
C PHE A 21 -4.38 -4.24 -11.86
N VAL A 22 -5.60 -3.91 -11.46
CA VAL A 22 -6.43 -2.97 -12.21
C VAL A 22 -6.65 -1.74 -11.34
N LEU A 23 -6.28 -0.57 -11.86
CA LEU A 23 -6.47 0.71 -11.18
C LEU A 23 -7.40 1.57 -12.04
N ASN A 24 -8.58 1.85 -11.50
CA ASN A 24 -9.58 2.67 -12.19
C ASN A 24 -9.88 2.20 -13.63
N GLY A 25 -9.93 0.87 -13.81
CA GLY A 25 -10.19 0.28 -15.12
C GLY A 25 -8.97 0.07 -15.99
N GLU A 26 -7.79 0.49 -15.55
CA GLU A 26 -6.53 0.30 -16.27
C GLU A 26 -5.75 -0.88 -15.71
N GLU A 27 -5.35 -1.78 -16.59
CA GLU A 27 -4.46 -2.88 -16.20
C GLU A 27 -3.03 -2.40 -16.08
N ARG A 28 -2.38 -2.82 -14.99
CA ARG A 28 -0.98 -2.49 -14.74
C ARG A 28 -0.24 -3.70 -14.22
N VAL A 29 1.07 -3.71 -14.41
CA VAL A 29 1.96 -4.77 -13.93
C VAL A 29 2.72 -4.26 -12.72
N LEU A 30 2.78 -5.07 -11.68
CA LEU A 30 3.51 -4.76 -10.47
C LEU A 30 5.00 -4.95 -10.71
N GLU A 31 5.77 -3.85 -10.64
CA GLU A 31 7.20 -3.87 -10.88
C GLU A 31 8.01 -4.33 -9.68
N ARG A 32 7.43 -4.29 -8.50
CA ARG A 32 8.07 -4.68 -7.24
C ARG A 32 7.23 -5.73 -6.54
N PRO A 33 7.82 -6.56 -5.66
CA PRO A 33 7.06 -7.60 -4.95
C PRO A 33 6.20 -7.03 -3.81
N LYS A 34 5.80 -5.78 -3.91
CA LYS A 34 4.94 -5.12 -2.92
C LYS A 34 4.22 -3.95 -3.52
N LEU A 35 3.10 -3.60 -2.91
CA LEU A 35 2.31 -2.44 -3.27
C LEU A 35 2.09 -1.61 -2.01
N ALA A 36 2.54 -0.35 -2.02
CA ALA A 36 2.39 0.55 -0.88
C ALA A 36 1.26 1.55 -1.15
N LEU A 37 0.23 1.52 -0.32
CA LEU A 37 -0.94 2.39 -0.46
C LEU A 37 -0.92 3.51 0.57
N CYS A 38 -1.42 4.68 0.18
CA CYS A 38 -1.51 5.83 1.05
C CYS A 38 -2.50 5.57 2.18
N ARG A 39 -2.07 5.83 3.42
CA ARG A 39 -2.90 5.70 4.61
C ARG A 39 -3.17 7.05 5.28
N CYS A 40 -2.29 8.03 5.05
CA CYS A 40 -2.42 9.36 5.65
C CYS A 40 -3.42 10.27 4.94
N GLY A 41 -3.78 9.95 3.70
CA GLY A 41 -4.71 10.73 2.91
C GLY A 41 -4.11 11.95 2.21
N HIS A 42 -2.80 12.17 2.32
CA HIS A 42 -2.14 13.35 1.77
C HIS A 42 -1.21 13.08 0.59
N SER A 43 -1.16 11.83 0.12
CA SER A 43 -0.34 11.49 -1.03
C SER A 43 -0.83 12.20 -2.30
N GLU A 44 0.10 12.72 -3.09
CA GLU A 44 -0.19 13.29 -4.40
C GLU A 44 -0.36 12.22 -5.46
N SER A 45 0.10 11.00 -5.17
CA SER A 45 0.06 9.86 -6.08
C SER A 45 -0.98 8.82 -5.69
N LYS A 46 -2.08 9.25 -5.06
CA LYS A 46 -3.12 8.32 -4.61
C LYS A 46 -3.56 7.36 -5.70
N PRO A 47 -3.81 6.10 -5.38
CA PRO A 47 -3.86 5.50 -4.05
C PRO A 47 -2.49 5.10 -3.50
N PHE A 48 -1.41 5.36 -4.20
CA PHE A 48 -0.07 4.95 -3.80
C PHE A 48 0.56 5.91 -2.81
N CYS A 49 1.44 5.37 -1.97
CA CYS A 49 2.19 6.16 -1.01
C CYS A 49 3.35 6.87 -1.71
N ASP A 50 3.50 8.17 -1.45
CA ASP A 50 4.63 8.97 -1.96
C ASP A 50 5.51 9.53 -0.85
N GLY A 51 5.28 9.10 0.39
CA GLY A 51 6.04 9.58 1.54
C GLY A 51 5.45 10.80 2.22
N SER A 52 4.30 11.30 1.77
CA SER A 52 3.66 12.48 2.36
C SER A 52 3.34 12.31 3.84
N HIS A 53 3.18 11.06 4.32
CA HIS A 53 2.93 10.80 5.73
C HIS A 53 4.05 11.36 6.63
N LYS A 54 5.27 11.43 6.12
CA LYS A 54 6.40 12.00 6.86
C LYS A 54 6.32 13.51 6.96
N LYS A 55 5.78 14.15 5.92
CA LYS A 55 5.65 15.61 5.84
C LYS A 55 4.54 16.14 6.73
N VAL A 56 3.45 15.39 6.85
CA VAL A 56 2.27 15.82 7.62
C VAL A 56 2.27 15.31 9.06
N GLY A 57 3.29 14.53 9.44
CA GLY A 57 3.38 13.98 10.79
C GLY A 57 2.30 12.95 11.10
N PHE A 58 1.96 12.14 10.14
CA PHE A 58 0.94 11.09 10.30
C PHE A 58 1.35 10.09 11.38
N GLU A 59 0.46 9.82 12.32
CA GLU A 59 0.70 8.87 13.41
C GLU A 59 -0.35 7.76 13.37
N ALA A 60 0.12 6.52 13.37
CA ALA A 60 -0.72 5.34 13.43
C ALA A 60 0.11 4.14 13.87
N ALA A 61 -0.54 3.22 14.57
CA ALA A 61 0.13 2.01 15.05
C ALA A 61 0.44 1.07 13.91
N ALA A 62 1.53 0.33 14.06
CA ALA A 62 1.87 -0.77 13.17
C ALA A 62 0.93 -1.95 13.41
N GLY A 63 0.76 -2.79 12.41
CA GLY A 63 -0.06 -3.98 12.53
C GLY A 63 0.09 -4.89 11.34
N GLU A 64 -0.55 -6.04 11.41
CA GLU A 64 -0.58 -7.01 10.33
C GLU A 64 -2.00 -7.55 10.18
N LEU A 65 -2.40 -7.76 8.96
CA LEU A 65 -3.68 -8.37 8.61
C LEU A 65 -3.43 -9.50 7.64
N GLU A 66 -4.00 -10.64 7.89
CA GLU A 66 -3.88 -11.78 6.98
C GLU A 66 -5.25 -12.17 6.48
N LEU A 67 -5.38 -12.28 5.16
CA LEU A 67 -6.64 -12.61 4.50
C LEU A 67 -6.54 -14.01 3.91
N PHE A 68 -7.57 -14.80 4.20
CA PHE A 68 -7.70 -16.15 3.67
C PHE A 68 -8.91 -16.21 2.74
N GLN A 69 -8.74 -16.94 1.67
CA GLN A 69 -9.81 -17.16 0.70
C GLN A 69 -10.19 -18.62 0.71
N ASP A 70 -11.45 -18.91 0.96
CA ASP A 70 -11.99 -20.26 0.96
C ASP A 70 -12.31 -20.75 -0.46
#